data_b92101da2cc7e78a0c81c023ecdc7c65
#
_entry.id   b92101da2cc7e78a0c81c023ecdc7c65
#
_cell.length_a   1.000
_cell.length_b   1.000
_cell.length_c   1.000
_cell.angle_alpha   90.00
_cell.angle_beta   90.00
_cell.angle_gamma   90.00
#
_symmetry.space_group_name_H-M   'P 1'
#
loop_
_entity.id
_entity.type
_entity.pdbx_description
1 polymer ?
#
loop_
_entity_poly.entity_id
_entity_poly.type
_entity_poly.pdbx_seq_one_letter_code
_entity_poly.pdbx_strand_id
1 'polypeptide(L)'
;MNNEKLENLLNLALDATSEEREKSLELNVGYDNISRNWEVIAKASGGFDTLLELFPQITVRPLLNGYGILTVPANLLDSLSERPEIEYIEKPKRLFFTVNTGRSASCITPLQTTQQPNPERNNLFGSGILIAIIDSGIDYAHPDFCNA
;
A
#
# COMPACT_ATOMS: atom_id res chain seq x y z
N MET A 1 -4.79 -21.06 12.07
CA MET A 1 -4.00 -22.07 11.34
C MET A 1 -2.98 -21.30 10.49
N ASN A 2 -1.69 -21.49 10.69
CA ASN A 2 -0.67 -20.65 10.02
C ASN A 2 -0.51 -21.16 8.58
N ASN A 3 -0.96 -20.40 7.59
CA ASN A 3 -0.82 -20.77 6.18
C ASN A 3 0.37 -19.98 5.60
N GLU A 4 1.37 -20.72 5.08
CA GLU A 4 2.62 -20.13 4.56
C GLU A 4 2.42 -19.19 3.36
N LYS A 5 1.30 -19.34 2.64
CA LYS A 5 0.96 -18.46 1.50
C LYS A 5 0.28 -17.16 1.93
N LEU A 6 -0.19 -17.07 3.17
CA LEU A 6 -0.75 -15.85 3.72
C LEU A 6 0.32 -15.04 4.46
N GLU A 7 0.36 -13.74 4.22
CA GLU A 7 1.20 -12.81 4.99
C GLU A 7 0.94 -12.95 6.50
N ASN A 8 1.99 -12.84 7.31
CA ASN A 8 1.89 -12.99 8.76
C ASN A 8 0.86 -12.07 9.43
N LEU A 9 0.75 -10.81 8.98
CA LEU A 9 -0.25 -9.87 9.50
C LEU A 9 -1.68 -10.26 9.08
N LEU A 10 -1.85 -10.85 7.91
CA LEU A 10 -3.15 -11.36 7.47
C LEU A 10 -3.54 -12.61 8.27
N ASN A 11 -2.62 -13.56 8.48
CA ASN A 11 -2.83 -14.71 9.37
C ASN A 11 -3.27 -14.25 10.77
N LEU A 12 -2.53 -13.30 11.35
CA LEU A 12 -2.86 -12.74 12.67
C LEU A 12 -4.23 -12.05 12.67
N ALA A 13 -4.58 -11.34 11.60
CA ALA A 13 -5.86 -10.65 11.49
C ALA A 13 -7.05 -11.64 11.35
N LEU A 14 -6.83 -12.80 10.74
CA LEU A 14 -7.84 -13.86 10.63
C LEU A 14 -8.05 -14.60 11.95
N ASP A 15 -6.98 -14.80 12.73
CA ASP A 15 -7.03 -15.46 14.04
C ASP A 15 -7.58 -14.51 15.15
N ALA A 16 -7.45 -13.19 14.97
CA ALA A 16 -7.89 -12.19 15.94
C ALA A 16 -9.40 -12.00 15.94
N THR A 17 -9.96 -11.73 17.12
CA THR A 17 -11.37 -11.31 17.28
C THR A 17 -11.60 -9.92 16.67
N SER A 18 -12.86 -9.59 16.39
CA SER A 18 -13.21 -8.26 15.87
C SER A 18 -12.75 -7.13 16.80
N GLU A 19 -12.88 -7.32 18.12
CA GLU A 19 -12.44 -6.32 19.10
C GLU A 19 -10.93 -6.13 19.13
N GLU A 20 -10.16 -7.19 18.95
CA GLU A 20 -8.69 -7.14 18.87
C GLU A 20 -8.24 -6.46 17.58
N ARG A 21 -8.87 -6.76 16.45
CA ARG A 21 -8.58 -6.09 15.19
C ARG A 21 -8.86 -4.59 15.24
N GLU A 22 -9.97 -4.18 15.89
CA GLU A 22 -10.35 -2.75 16.01
C GLU A 22 -9.36 -1.96 16.88
N LYS A 23 -8.72 -2.60 17.85
CA LYS A 23 -7.68 -1.97 18.68
C LYS A 23 -6.35 -1.77 17.96
N SER A 24 -6.15 -2.46 16.84
CA SER A 24 -4.92 -2.38 16.05
C SER A 24 -5.11 -1.51 14.82
N LEU A 25 -4.21 -0.54 14.64
CA LEU A 25 -4.18 0.31 13.44
C LEU A 25 -3.88 -0.49 12.16
N GLU A 26 -3.24 -1.64 12.28
CA GLU A 26 -2.73 -2.43 11.16
C GLU A 26 -3.62 -3.64 10.82
N LEU A 27 -4.22 -4.31 11.81
CA LEU A 27 -4.92 -5.58 11.58
C LEU A 27 -6.21 -5.41 10.77
N ASN A 28 -6.89 -4.29 10.88
CA ASN A 28 -8.18 -4.05 10.20
C ASN A 28 -8.02 -3.44 8.78
N VAL A 29 -6.80 -3.14 8.35
CA VAL A 29 -6.57 -2.56 7.02
C VAL A 29 -6.94 -3.57 5.94
N GLY A 30 -7.82 -3.16 5.02
CA GLY A 30 -8.34 -4.02 3.96
C GLY A 30 -9.58 -4.83 4.34
N TYR A 31 -10.08 -4.75 5.58
CA TYR A 31 -11.29 -5.42 6.00
C TYR A 31 -12.49 -4.49 5.99
N ASP A 32 -13.56 -4.89 5.33
CA ASP A 32 -14.85 -4.23 5.38
C ASP A 32 -15.78 -4.96 6.36
N ASN A 33 -16.09 -4.30 7.47
CA ASN A 33 -16.96 -4.84 8.52
C ASN A 33 -18.42 -5.07 8.05
N ILE A 34 -18.88 -4.32 7.05
CA ILE A 34 -20.28 -4.40 6.58
C ILE A 34 -20.46 -5.63 5.69
N SER A 35 -19.65 -5.76 4.67
CA SER A 35 -19.69 -6.88 3.73
C SER A 35 -18.97 -8.13 4.23
N ARG A 36 -18.15 -8.01 5.28
CA ARG A 36 -17.25 -9.04 5.81
C ARG A 36 -16.25 -9.55 4.79
N ASN A 37 -15.81 -8.68 3.90
CA ASN A 37 -14.85 -8.97 2.87
C ASN A 37 -13.47 -8.39 3.22
N TRP A 38 -12.46 -9.09 2.77
CA TRP A 38 -11.09 -8.60 2.74
C TRP A 38 -10.75 -8.09 1.34
N GLU A 39 -10.16 -6.91 1.24
CA GLU A 39 -9.40 -6.51 0.08
C GLU A 39 -7.95 -6.95 0.30
N VAL A 40 -7.44 -7.79 -0.61
CA VAL A 40 -6.09 -8.36 -0.51
C VAL A 40 -5.36 -8.22 -1.84
N ILE A 41 -4.04 -8.26 -1.79
CA ILE A 41 -3.19 -8.35 -2.95
C ILE A 41 -2.74 -9.80 -3.06
N ALA A 42 -3.02 -10.44 -4.19
CA ALA A 42 -2.60 -11.81 -4.42
C ALA A 42 -1.67 -11.90 -5.63
N LYS A 43 -0.76 -12.87 -5.58
CA LYS A 43 0.03 -13.29 -6.71
C LYS A 43 -0.40 -14.69 -7.12
N ALA A 44 -0.72 -14.85 -8.40
CA ALA A 44 -1.14 -16.13 -8.97
C ALA A 44 -0.29 -16.52 -10.19
N SER A 45 0.03 -17.79 -10.28
CA SER A 45 0.63 -18.39 -11.48
C SER A 45 -0.47 -18.71 -12.50
N GLY A 46 -0.35 -18.16 -13.71
CA GLY A 46 -1.32 -18.44 -14.79
C GLY A 46 -2.57 -17.54 -14.82
N GLY A 47 -2.65 -16.53 -13.94
CA GLY A 47 -3.78 -15.59 -13.89
C GLY A 47 -4.90 -16.00 -12.93
N PHE A 48 -6.04 -15.30 -13.02
CA PHE A 48 -7.14 -15.43 -12.05
C PHE A 48 -8.41 -16.06 -12.61
N ASP A 49 -8.45 -16.41 -13.90
CA ASP A 49 -9.68 -16.88 -14.57
C ASP A 49 -10.25 -18.16 -13.94
N THR A 50 -9.38 -19.17 -13.71
CA THR A 50 -9.76 -20.41 -13.04
C THR A 50 -10.27 -20.18 -11.62
N LEU A 51 -9.70 -19.20 -10.92
CA LEU A 51 -10.12 -18.86 -9.56
C LEU A 51 -11.50 -18.20 -9.54
N LEU A 52 -11.81 -17.35 -10.55
CA LEU A 52 -13.13 -16.73 -10.69
C LEU A 52 -14.23 -17.75 -11.00
N GLU A 53 -13.92 -18.80 -11.77
CA GLU A 53 -14.85 -19.90 -12.04
C GLU A 53 -15.15 -20.71 -10.76
N LEU A 54 -14.13 -20.97 -9.94
CA LEU A 54 -14.27 -21.76 -8.70
C LEU A 54 -14.88 -20.95 -7.54
N PHE A 55 -14.61 -19.66 -7.50
CA PHE A 55 -15.05 -18.76 -6.44
C PHE A 55 -15.81 -17.55 -7.03
N PRO A 56 -17.05 -17.72 -7.49
CA PRO A 56 -17.80 -16.63 -8.13
C PRO A 56 -18.13 -15.46 -7.17
N GLN A 57 -17.90 -15.62 -5.86
CA GLN A 57 -18.09 -14.57 -4.85
C GLN A 57 -16.92 -13.60 -4.75
N ILE A 58 -15.75 -13.95 -5.32
CA ILE A 58 -14.61 -13.05 -5.32
C ILE A 58 -14.67 -12.09 -6.51
N THR A 59 -14.11 -10.92 -6.34
CA THR A 59 -13.85 -10.02 -7.47
C THR A 59 -12.36 -9.82 -7.61
N VAL A 60 -11.90 -9.70 -8.84
CA VAL A 60 -10.47 -9.54 -9.15
C VAL A 60 -10.28 -8.30 -10.01
N ARG A 61 -9.34 -7.46 -9.62
CA ARG A 61 -8.78 -6.41 -10.45
C ARG A 61 -7.34 -6.80 -10.79
N PRO A 62 -7.10 -7.30 -12.00
CA PRO A 62 -5.77 -7.78 -12.37
C PRO A 62 -4.77 -6.64 -12.45
N LEU A 63 -3.55 -6.92 -12.04
CA LEU A 63 -2.38 -6.07 -12.15
C LEU A 63 -1.32 -6.74 -13.04
N LEU A 64 -0.18 -6.09 -13.23
CA LEU A 64 0.93 -6.65 -14.00
C LEU A 64 1.59 -7.83 -13.26
N ASN A 65 2.28 -8.69 -14.01
CA ASN A 65 3.15 -9.76 -13.49
C ASN A 65 2.46 -10.80 -12.61
N GLY A 66 1.18 -11.13 -12.88
CA GLY A 66 0.44 -12.14 -12.13
C GLY A 66 -0.08 -11.66 -10.78
N TYR A 67 0.00 -10.37 -10.50
CA TYR A 67 -0.64 -9.77 -9.32
C TYR A 67 -2.09 -9.37 -9.60
N GLY A 68 -2.89 -9.32 -8.54
CA GLY A 68 -4.25 -8.82 -8.58
C GLY A 68 -4.70 -8.31 -7.22
N ILE A 69 -5.60 -7.34 -7.23
CA ILE A 69 -6.34 -6.90 -6.04
C ILE A 69 -7.63 -7.70 -6.03
N LEU A 70 -7.83 -8.45 -4.96
CA LEU A 70 -8.99 -9.33 -4.79
C LEU A 70 -9.86 -8.82 -3.64
N THR A 71 -11.18 -8.83 -3.87
CA THR A 71 -12.15 -8.70 -2.76
C THR A 71 -12.67 -10.10 -2.45
N VAL A 72 -12.41 -10.60 -1.26
CA VAL A 72 -12.63 -11.97 -0.85
C VAL A 72 -13.44 -12.02 0.43
N PRO A 73 -14.57 -12.76 0.50
CA PRO A 73 -15.25 -13.04 1.77
C PRO A 73 -14.28 -13.69 2.77
N ALA A 74 -14.34 -13.26 4.03
CA ALA A 74 -13.38 -13.70 5.06
C ALA A 74 -13.33 -15.23 5.23
N ASN A 75 -14.46 -15.90 5.05
CA ASN A 75 -14.57 -17.35 5.14
C ASN A 75 -13.98 -18.13 3.96
N LEU A 76 -13.62 -17.44 2.87
CA LEU A 76 -13.04 -18.09 1.67
C LEU A 76 -11.52 -17.92 1.57
N LEU A 77 -10.91 -17.07 2.39
CA LEU A 77 -9.47 -16.80 2.31
C LEU A 77 -8.62 -18.04 2.50
N ASP A 78 -8.96 -18.91 3.45
CA ASP A 78 -8.24 -20.17 3.68
C ASP A 78 -8.33 -21.07 2.45
N SER A 79 -9.55 -21.31 1.94
CA SER A 79 -9.77 -22.15 0.76
C SER A 79 -9.11 -21.59 -0.51
N LEU A 80 -9.06 -20.25 -0.63
CA LEU A 80 -8.39 -19.57 -1.73
C LEU A 80 -6.87 -19.77 -1.64
N SER A 81 -6.31 -19.66 -0.44
CA SER A 81 -4.87 -19.80 -0.22
C SER A 81 -4.35 -21.24 -0.44
N GLU A 82 -5.22 -22.24 -0.25
CA GLU A 82 -4.89 -23.65 -0.52
C GLU A 82 -4.75 -23.96 -2.02
N ARG A 83 -5.23 -23.09 -2.88
CA ARG A 83 -5.17 -23.30 -4.32
C ARG A 83 -3.72 -23.33 -4.83
N PRO A 84 -3.38 -24.28 -5.73
CA PRO A 84 -2.03 -24.37 -6.30
C PRO A 84 -1.68 -23.14 -7.17
N GLU A 85 -2.67 -22.49 -7.75
CA GLU A 85 -2.50 -21.31 -8.58
C GLU A 85 -2.06 -20.10 -7.78
N ILE A 86 -2.42 -20.03 -6.49
CA ILE A 86 -2.02 -18.94 -5.59
C ILE A 86 -0.60 -19.17 -5.08
N GLU A 87 0.26 -18.20 -5.32
CA GLU A 87 1.61 -18.18 -4.79
C GLU A 87 1.67 -17.50 -3.42
N TYR A 88 0.98 -16.35 -3.28
CA TYR A 88 1.02 -15.55 -2.07
C TYR A 88 -0.19 -14.60 -1.99
N ILE A 89 -0.64 -14.32 -0.78
CA ILE A 89 -1.70 -13.35 -0.48
C ILE A 89 -1.24 -12.44 0.67
N GLU A 90 -1.33 -11.14 0.47
CA GLU A 90 -1.05 -10.14 1.50
C GLU A 90 -2.21 -9.14 1.63
N LYS A 91 -2.35 -8.58 2.82
CA LYS A 91 -3.28 -7.47 3.04
C LYS A 91 -2.64 -6.14 2.61
N PRO A 92 -3.44 -5.13 2.23
CA PRO A 92 -2.92 -3.81 1.94
C PRO A 92 -2.28 -3.20 3.20
N LYS A 93 -1.30 -2.33 2.98
CA LYS A 93 -0.58 -1.61 4.04
C LYS A 93 -1.05 -0.16 4.09
N ARG A 94 -1.07 0.40 5.28
CA ARG A 94 -1.32 1.83 5.43
C ARG A 94 -0.17 2.63 4.82
N LEU A 95 -0.53 3.63 4.05
CA LEU A 95 0.40 4.63 3.55
C LEU A 95 0.22 5.91 4.35
N PHE A 96 1.33 6.55 4.69
CA PHE A 96 1.37 7.79 5.45
C PHE A 96 2.08 8.87 4.65
N PHE A 97 1.65 10.11 4.81
CA PHE A 97 2.39 11.24 4.28
C PHE A 97 3.73 11.38 5.01
N THR A 98 4.83 11.29 4.27
CA THR A 98 6.19 11.25 4.85
C THR A 98 7.06 12.43 4.44
N VAL A 99 6.48 13.51 3.92
CA VAL A 99 7.21 14.65 3.34
C VAL A 99 8.30 15.20 4.28
N ASN A 100 7.97 15.48 5.54
CA ASN A 100 8.95 16.01 6.49
C ASN A 100 10.05 15.00 6.83
N THR A 101 9.69 13.74 7.01
CA THR A 101 10.65 12.66 7.30
C THR A 101 11.52 12.37 6.07
N GLY A 102 10.94 12.35 4.87
CA GLY A 102 11.65 12.13 3.62
C GLY A 102 12.69 13.23 3.33
N ARG A 103 12.35 14.49 3.59
CA ARG A 103 13.26 15.63 3.45
C ARG A 103 14.46 15.54 4.40
N SER A 104 14.23 15.10 5.62
CA SER A 104 15.29 14.91 6.63
C SER A 104 16.18 13.71 6.27
N ALA A 105 15.56 12.57 5.90
CA ALA A 105 16.27 11.34 5.56
C ALA A 105 17.13 11.46 4.29
N SER A 106 16.69 12.26 3.30
CA SER A 106 17.42 12.51 2.05
C SER A 106 18.51 13.60 2.18
N CYS A 107 18.71 14.19 3.37
CA CYS A 107 19.69 15.25 3.61
C CYS A 107 19.55 16.48 2.70
N ILE A 108 18.34 16.78 2.23
CA ILE A 108 18.07 17.94 1.35
C ILE A 108 18.15 19.24 2.14
N THR A 109 17.76 19.24 3.41
CA THR A 109 17.72 20.43 4.26
C THR A 109 19.03 21.23 4.27
N PRO A 110 20.24 20.62 4.42
CA PRO A 110 21.49 21.38 4.38
C PRO A 110 21.78 22.07 3.05
N LEU A 111 21.24 21.56 1.93
CA LEU A 111 21.41 22.14 0.61
C LEU A 111 20.54 23.37 0.37
N GLN A 112 19.48 23.51 1.15
CA GLN A 112 18.50 24.60 1.07
C GLN A 112 18.70 25.67 2.14
N THR A 113 19.60 25.46 3.11
CA THR A 113 19.85 26.46 4.17
C THR A 113 20.86 27.49 3.72
N THR A 114 20.57 28.76 3.96
CA THR A 114 21.39 29.93 3.61
C THR A 114 22.62 30.13 4.51
N GLN A 115 22.86 29.26 5.47
CA GLN A 115 23.89 29.43 6.50
C GLN A 115 25.24 28.75 6.16
N GLN A 116 25.46 28.36 4.93
CA GLN A 116 26.76 27.83 4.51
C GLN A 116 27.72 28.96 4.14
N PRO A 117 28.98 28.89 4.57
CA PRO A 117 29.97 29.94 4.30
C PRO A 117 30.46 30.02 2.85
N ASN A 118 29.98 29.14 1.96
CA ASN A 118 30.34 29.17 0.54
C ASN A 118 29.17 29.66 -0.32
N PRO A 119 29.23 30.90 -0.85
CA PRO A 119 28.14 31.51 -1.63
C PRO A 119 27.82 30.75 -2.94
N GLU A 120 28.72 29.92 -3.46
CA GLU A 120 28.49 29.16 -4.69
C GLU A 120 27.66 27.88 -4.47
N ARG A 121 27.42 27.46 -3.24
CA ARG A 121 26.65 26.26 -2.88
C ARG A 121 25.29 26.54 -2.25
N ASN A 122 24.90 27.79 -2.18
CA ASN A 122 23.67 28.21 -1.49
C ASN A 122 22.47 28.19 -2.43
N ASN A 123 21.31 27.83 -1.84
CA ASN A 123 20.00 28.00 -2.46
C ASN A 123 19.72 27.10 -3.67
N LEU A 124 20.00 25.80 -3.54
CA LEU A 124 19.56 24.83 -4.55
C LEU A 124 18.07 24.53 -4.35
N PHE A 125 17.23 25.29 -5.00
CA PHE A 125 15.77 25.11 -4.97
C PHE A 125 15.20 24.52 -6.26
N GLY A 126 16.04 23.96 -7.12
CA GLY A 126 15.60 23.30 -8.35
C GLY A 126 15.19 24.26 -9.48
N SER A 127 15.65 25.51 -9.46
CA SER A 127 15.36 26.46 -10.56
C SER A 127 15.78 25.88 -11.91
N GLY A 128 14.84 25.86 -12.87
CA GLY A 128 15.06 25.28 -14.20
C GLY A 128 14.96 23.75 -14.28
N ILE A 129 14.63 23.07 -13.17
CA ILE A 129 14.43 21.61 -13.14
C ILE A 129 12.93 21.31 -13.19
N LEU A 130 12.54 20.43 -14.11
CA LEU A 130 11.17 19.90 -14.18
C LEU A 130 11.08 18.61 -13.37
N ILE A 131 10.14 18.55 -12.41
CA ILE A 131 9.90 17.37 -11.59
C ILE A 131 8.50 16.85 -11.89
N ALA A 132 8.37 15.58 -12.30
CA ALA A 132 7.10 14.91 -12.42
C ALA A 132 6.77 14.19 -11.10
N ILE A 133 5.60 14.46 -10.53
CA ILE A 133 5.09 13.81 -9.31
C ILE A 133 3.92 12.94 -9.73
N ILE A 134 4.03 11.63 -9.47
CA ILE A 134 2.96 10.65 -9.71
C ILE A 134 2.48 10.20 -8.34
N ASP A 135 1.36 10.74 -7.89
CA ASP A 135 0.80 10.52 -6.55
C ASP A 135 -0.73 10.60 -6.59
N SER A 136 -1.39 10.51 -5.45
CA SER A 136 -2.85 10.64 -5.29
C SER A 136 -3.40 12.04 -5.60
N GLY A 137 -2.55 13.02 -5.76
CA GLY A 137 -2.85 14.42 -6.07
C GLY A 137 -1.82 15.36 -5.47
N ILE A 138 -1.99 16.64 -5.75
CA ILE A 138 -1.16 17.71 -5.22
C ILE A 138 -2.05 18.91 -4.84
N ASP A 139 -1.80 19.49 -3.69
CA ASP A 139 -2.39 20.78 -3.31
C ASP A 139 -1.62 21.93 -3.97
N TYR A 140 -2.02 22.26 -5.19
CA TYR A 140 -1.40 23.36 -5.96
C TYR A 140 -1.65 24.76 -5.37
N ALA A 141 -2.58 24.88 -4.42
CA ALA A 141 -2.84 26.13 -3.70
C ALA A 141 -1.97 26.29 -2.44
N HIS A 142 -1.15 25.27 -2.11
CA HIS A 142 -0.23 25.35 -0.97
C HIS A 142 0.74 26.53 -1.14
N PRO A 143 1.03 27.31 -0.07
CA PRO A 143 1.91 28.49 -0.14
C PRO A 143 3.28 28.23 -0.77
N ASP A 144 3.83 27.02 -0.66
CA ASP A 144 5.13 26.66 -1.25
C ASP A 144 5.15 26.67 -2.79
N PHE A 145 3.97 26.63 -3.44
CA PHE A 145 3.82 26.74 -4.89
C PHE A 145 3.43 28.12 -5.37
N CYS A 146 3.18 29.07 -4.45
CA CYS A 146 2.81 30.43 -4.80
C CYS A 146 4.06 31.33 -4.78
N ASN A 147 4.19 32.19 -5.80
CA ASN A 147 5.18 33.24 -5.77
C ASN A 147 4.79 34.27 -4.69
N ALA A 148 5.75 34.60 -3.83
CA ALA A 148 5.60 35.64 -2.83
C ALA A 148 5.54 37.03 -3.49
#